data_d17712dfed3eacc582bcd8fdfd125324
#
_entry.id   d17712dfed3eacc582bcd8fdfd125324
#
_cell.length_a   1.000
_cell.length_b   1.000
_cell.length_c   1.000
_cell.angle_alpha   90.00
_cell.angle_beta   90.00
_cell.angle_gamma   90.00
#
_symmetry.space_group_name_H-M   'P 1'
#
loop_
_entity.id
_entity.type
_entity.pdbx_description
1 polymer ?
#
loop_
_entity_poly.entity_id
_entity_poly.type
_entity_poly.pdbx_seq_one_letter_code
_entity_poly.pdbx_strand_id
1 'polypeptide(L)'
;RLLLEPDADIYVLEVSSYQLEDCPSFKPDVAVLTNITPDHLDRYGSLDAYAETKFAIAQHQSADDAFVFYGEDPVSRRYLERVAASIYPIYTTMPAELPAQGATPIPPKYLIRTSNSDMTIDELALQGKHNTFNALAAGLSARLLQVRDEAIRESLAHFEGLPHRMEAVAHVGGIHFVNDSKATNVNSTYYALESMKTPTVLILGGVDKGNDYSELYGLVEKKVKAIVAMGTDNSKIAAAFEGRVHLLAETASMEQAVRMAYQLASKGDTVLLSPCCASFDLFENYEDRGSQFKACVRAL
;
A
#
# COMPACT_ATOMS: atom_id res chain seq x y z
N ARG A 1 2.10 -24.01 -6.31
CA ARG A 1 2.65 -24.23 -4.94
C ARG A 1 1.57 -24.74 -3.99
N LEU A 2 0.36 -24.15 -3.96
CA LEU A 2 -0.77 -24.59 -3.13
C LEU A 2 -1.15 -26.07 -3.36
N LEU A 3 -1.04 -26.57 -4.60
CA LEU A 3 -1.28 -27.98 -4.93
C LEU A 3 -0.20 -28.93 -4.37
N LEU A 4 0.94 -28.40 -3.94
CA LEU A 4 2.06 -29.17 -3.39
C LEU A 4 2.06 -29.15 -1.84
N GLU A 5 1.21 -28.35 -1.21
CA GLU A 5 1.06 -28.25 0.25
C GLU A 5 -0.43 -28.45 0.62
N PRO A 6 -1.00 -29.65 0.42
CA PRO A 6 -2.43 -29.90 0.58
C PRO A 6 -2.91 -29.89 2.05
N ASP A 7 -2.01 -29.85 3.03
CA ASP A 7 -2.32 -30.03 4.45
C ASP A 7 -2.36 -28.71 5.26
N ALA A 8 -2.47 -27.55 4.59
CA ALA A 8 -2.63 -26.28 5.30
C ALA A 8 -4.08 -26.07 5.74
N ASP A 9 -4.30 -25.72 7.01
CA ASP A 9 -5.63 -25.42 7.56
C ASP A 9 -6.21 -24.11 7.00
N ILE A 10 -5.35 -23.15 6.65
CA ILE A 10 -5.74 -21.81 6.16
C ILE A 10 -4.88 -21.45 4.95
N TYR A 11 -5.54 -21.01 3.88
CA TYR A 11 -4.89 -20.46 2.68
C TYR A 11 -5.15 -18.96 2.59
N VAL A 12 -4.09 -18.17 2.55
CA VAL A 12 -4.17 -16.71 2.33
C VAL A 12 -3.75 -16.42 0.89
N LEU A 13 -4.69 -15.89 0.10
CA LEU A 13 -4.51 -15.62 -1.31
C LEU A 13 -4.57 -14.11 -1.59
N GLU A 14 -3.55 -13.57 -2.24
CA GLU A 14 -3.65 -12.26 -2.90
C GLU A 14 -4.21 -12.49 -4.31
N VAL A 15 -5.39 -11.93 -4.57
CA VAL A 15 -6.12 -12.13 -5.83
C VAL A 15 -6.31 -10.79 -6.53
N SER A 16 -5.83 -10.68 -7.76
CA SER A 16 -6.04 -9.49 -8.60
C SER A 16 -7.43 -9.51 -9.26
N SER A 17 -7.90 -8.35 -9.73
CA SER A 17 -9.12 -8.26 -10.54
C SER A 17 -9.07 -9.15 -11.79
N TYR A 18 -7.91 -9.25 -12.44
CA TYR A 18 -7.69 -10.14 -13.59
C TYR A 18 -7.95 -11.62 -13.26
N GLN A 19 -7.48 -12.07 -12.11
CA GLN A 19 -7.68 -13.45 -11.67
C GLN A 19 -9.14 -13.73 -11.30
N LEU A 20 -9.86 -12.74 -10.74
CA LEU A 20 -11.28 -12.87 -10.41
C LEU A 20 -12.15 -13.06 -11.66
N GLU A 21 -11.79 -12.43 -12.79
CA GLU A 21 -12.50 -12.65 -14.07
C GLU A 21 -12.44 -14.10 -14.53
N ASP A 22 -11.32 -14.78 -14.27
CA ASP A 22 -11.08 -16.16 -14.71
C ASP A 22 -11.46 -17.22 -13.65
N CYS A 23 -11.98 -16.79 -12.50
CA CYS A 23 -12.33 -17.65 -11.38
C CYS A 23 -13.84 -17.56 -11.03
N PRO A 24 -14.75 -17.95 -11.92
CA PRO A 24 -16.19 -17.72 -11.77
C PRO A 24 -16.85 -18.47 -10.61
N SER A 25 -16.19 -19.47 -10.03
CA SER A 25 -16.68 -20.24 -8.88
C SER A 25 -15.91 -19.99 -7.58
N PHE A 26 -15.04 -18.96 -7.55
CA PHE A 26 -14.25 -18.64 -6.38
C PHE A 26 -15.14 -18.20 -5.21
N LYS A 27 -14.96 -18.86 -4.06
CA LYS A 27 -15.69 -18.57 -2.83
C LYS A 27 -14.72 -18.60 -1.64
N PRO A 28 -14.28 -17.45 -1.13
CA PRO A 28 -13.50 -17.38 0.10
C PRO A 28 -14.41 -17.37 1.34
N ASP A 29 -13.96 -17.97 2.46
CA ASP A 29 -14.64 -17.86 3.75
C ASP A 29 -14.54 -16.44 4.30
N VAL A 30 -13.40 -15.77 4.07
CA VAL A 30 -13.17 -14.37 4.40
C VAL A 30 -12.64 -13.65 3.17
N ALA A 31 -13.41 -12.73 2.60
CA ALA A 31 -12.98 -11.83 1.55
C ALA A 31 -12.49 -10.51 2.16
N VAL A 32 -11.36 -10.00 1.70
CA VAL A 32 -10.84 -8.70 2.13
C VAL A 32 -10.69 -7.80 0.91
N LEU A 33 -11.44 -6.69 0.88
CA LEU A 33 -11.32 -5.65 -0.13
C LEU A 33 -10.62 -4.43 0.47
N THR A 34 -9.38 -4.19 0.05
CA THR A 34 -8.53 -3.15 0.66
C THR A 34 -8.97 -1.74 0.29
N ASN A 35 -9.15 -1.49 -1.00
CA ASN A 35 -9.65 -0.22 -1.55
C ASN A 35 -10.03 -0.37 -3.01
N ILE A 36 -10.77 0.63 -3.53
CA ILE A 36 -11.03 0.81 -4.96
C ILE A 36 -10.64 2.24 -5.34
N THR A 37 -9.47 2.37 -5.96
CA THR A 37 -8.97 3.62 -6.54
C THR A 37 -8.76 3.43 -8.04
N PRO A 38 -8.78 4.48 -8.86
CA PRO A 38 -8.54 4.36 -10.29
C PRO A 38 -7.22 3.64 -10.59
N ASP A 39 -7.33 2.48 -11.21
CA ASP A 39 -6.22 1.67 -11.70
C ASP A 39 -6.74 0.78 -12.84
N HIS A 40 -5.87 0.40 -13.78
CA HIS A 40 -6.23 -0.48 -14.90
C HIS A 40 -7.44 -0.01 -15.74
N LEU A 41 -7.69 1.31 -15.81
CA LEU A 41 -8.83 1.87 -16.56
C LEU A 41 -8.68 1.69 -18.08
N ASP A 42 -7.47 1.49 -18.57
CA ASP A 42 -7.15 1.06 -19.93
C ASP A 42 -7.82 -0.28 -20.30
N ARG A 43 -7.94 -1.19 -19.32
CA ARG A 43 -8.62 -2.49 -19.48
C ARG A 43 -10.11 -2.40 -19.22
N TYR A 44 -10.50 -1.81 -18.08
CA TYR A 44 -11.89 -1.84 -17.58
C TYR A 44 -12.76 -0.72 -18.17
N GLY A 45 -12.18 0.31 -18.74
CA GLY A 45 -12.87 1.44 -19.35
C GLY A 45 -13.52 2.40 -18.35
N SER A 46 -13.83 1.95 -17.12
CA SER A 46 -14.39 2.79 -16.06
C SER A 46 -14.05 2.27 -14.65
N LEU A 47 -14.12 3.17 -13.67
CA LEU A 47 -13.95 2.81 -12.27
C LEU A 47 -15.07 1.87 -11.78
N ASP A 48 -16.29 2.03 -12.29
CA ASP A 48 -17.41 1.17 -11.89
C ASP A 48 -17.23 -0.26 -12.41
N ALA A 49 -16.79 -0.46 -13.65
CA ALA A 49 -16.48 -1.79 -14.18
C ALA A 49 -15.34 -2.46 -13.40
N TYR A 50 -14.30 -1.69 -13.05
CA TYR A 50 -13.23 -2.17 -12.19
C TYR A 50 -13.72 -2.55 -10.79
N ALA A 51 -14.59 -1.73 -10.18
CA ALA A 51 -15.20 -2.02 -8.90
C ALA A 51 -16.06 -3.29 -8.93
N GLU A 52 -16.91 -3.46 -9.95
CA GLU A 52 -17.72 -4.67 -10.14
C GLU A 52 -16.87 -5.93 -10.22
N THR A 53 -15.77 -5.88 -10.98
CA THR A 53 -14.84 -7.00 -11.07
C THR A 53 -14.20 -7.33 -9.71
N LYS A 54 -13.81 -6.33 -8.93
CA LYS A 54 -13.27 -6.55 -7.58
C LYS A 54 -14.32 -7.13 -6.62
N PHE A 55 -15.58 -6.70 -6.72
CA PHE A 55 -16.67 -7.23 -5.90
C PHE A 55 -17.06 -8.66 -6.25
N ALA A 56 -16.63 -9.19 -7.41
CA ALA A 56 -16.78 -10.61 -7.75
C ALA A 56 -16.10 -11.53 -6.71
N ILE A 57 -15.15 -11.04 -5.90
CA ILE A 57 -14.57 -11.80 -4.79
C ILE A 57 -15.63 -12.29 -3.78
N ALA A 58 -16.73 -11.55 -3.64
CA ALA A 58 -17.83 -11.87 -2.71
C ALA A 58 -19.06 -12.49 -3.38
N GLN A 59 -19.06 -12.70 -4.71
CA GLN A 59 -20.26 -13.09 -5.47
C GLN A 59 -20.89 -14.43 -5.04
N HIS A 60 -20.09 -15.34 -4.50
CA HIS A 60 -20.55 -16.66 -4.03
C HIS A 60 -20.58 -16.80 -2.53
N GLN A 61 -20.25 -15.72 -1.79
CA GLN A 61 -20.35 -15.74 -0.34
C GLN A 61 -21.81 -15.78 0.12
N SER A 62 -22.03 -16.33 1.30
CA SER A 62 -23.31 -16.42 2.00
C SER A 62 -23.23 -15.71 3.35
N ALA A 63 -24.32 -15.67 4.11
CA ALA A 63 -24.36 -15.04 5.44
C ALA A 63 -23.38 -15.68 6.45
N ASP A 64 -22.92 -16.90 6.20
CA ASP A 64 -21.94 -17.60 7.04
C ASP A 64 -20.49 -17.15 6.76
N ASP A 65 -20.26 -16.50 5.61
CA ASP A 65 -18.96 -15.98 5.19
C ASP A 65 -18.78 -14.53 5.64
N ALA A 66 -17.55 -14.01 5.56
CA ALA A 66 -17.23 -12.67 6.00
C ALA A 66 -16.69 -11.81 4.85
N PHE A 67 -17.17 -10.56 4.77
CA PHE A 67 -16.66 -9.54 3.86
C PHE A 67 -16.07 -8.37 4.64
N VAL A 68 -14.75 -8.25 4.61
CA VAL A 68 -13.96 -7.21 5.26
C VAL A 68 -13.63 -6.12 4.25
N PHE A 69 -13.87 -4.85 4.56
CA PHE A 69 -13.61 -3.77 3.63
C PHE A 69 -13.22 -2.46 4.33
N TYR A 70 -12.66 -1.52 3.58
CA TYR A 70 -12.34 -0.18 4.08
C TYR A 70 -13.62 0.65 4.24
N GLY A 71 -14.05 0.86 5.48
CA GLY A 71 -15.30 1.53 5.81
C GLY A 71 -15.33 3.02 5.45
N GLU A 72 -14.18 3.64 5.19
CA GLU A 72 -14.08 5.03 4.75
C GLU A 72 -14.05 5.15 3.20
N ASP A 73 -13.97 4.02 2.46
CA ASP A 73 -13.98 4.03 1.00
C ASP A 73 -15.39 4.25 0.43
N PRO A 74 -15.65 5.40 -0.23
CA PRO A 74 -16.97 5.72 -0.75
C PRO A 74 -17.38 4.82 -1.93
N VAL A 75 -16.41 4.28 -2.68
CA VAL A 75 -16.69 3.39 -3.81
C VAL A 75 -17.19 2.06 -3.28
N SER A 76 -16.45 1.43 -2.35
CA SER A 76 -16.86 0.16 -1.76
C SER A 76 -18.25 0.22 -1.12
N ARG A 77 -18.58 1.32 -0.44
CA ARG A 77 -19.91 1.49 0.20
C ARG A 77 -21.08 1.38 -0.76
N ARG A 78 -20.92 1.83 -2.01
CA ARG A 78 -22.01 1.79 -3.02
C ARG A 78 -22.40 0.38 -3.44
N TYR A 79 -21.50 -0.58 -3.26
CA TYR A 79 -21.70 -1.96 -3.73
C TYR A 79 -22.07 -2.94 -2.61
N LEU A 80 -22.14 -2.51 -1.34
CA LEU A 80 -22.37 -3.40 -0.20
C LEU A 80 -23.72 -4.13 -0.26
N GLU A 81 -24.74 -3.52 -0.85
CA GLU A 81 -26.07 -4.14 -1.01
C GLU A 81 -26.02 -5.42 -1.86
N ARG A 82 -24.96 -5.62 -2.65
CA ARG A 82 -24.74 -6.82 -3.48
C ARG A 82 -24.04 -7.95 -2.73
N VAL A 83 -23.56 -7.70 -1.52
CA VAL A 83 -22.79 -8.67 -0.72
C VAL A 83 -23.73 -9.41 0.23
N ALA A 84 -23.81 -10.73 0.09
CA ALA A 84 -24.63 -11.59 0.94
C ALA A 84 -23.93 -11.98 2.25
N ALA A 85 -22.59 -11.83 2.32
CA ALA A 85 -21.78 -12.15 3.48
C ALA A 85 -22.03 -11.19 4.67
N SER A 86 -21.63 -11.61 5.86
CA SER A 86 -21.56 -10.75 7.03
C SER A 86 -20.54 -9.64 6.80
N ILE A 87 -20.94 -8.36 6.99
CA ILE A 87 -20.15 -7.17 6.64
C ILE A 87 -19.31 -6.71 7.83
N TYR A 88 -18.00 -6.53 7.60
CA TYR A 88 -17.03 -6.10 8.61
C TYR A 88 -16.26 -4.86 8.13
N PRO A 89 -16.73 -3.63 8.43
CA PRO A 89 -16.03 -2.41 8.09
C PRO A 89 -14.78 -2.22 8.94
N ILE A 90 -13.71 -1.72 8.32
CA ILE A 90 -12.52 -1.26 9.01
C ILE A 90 -12.40 0.25 8.83
N TYR A 91 -12.17 0.94 9.94
CA TYR A 91 -11.90 2.36 9.97
C TYR A 91 -10.44 2.62 10.36
N THR A 92 -9.84 3.66 9.80
CA THR A 92 -8.49 4.14 10.15
C THR A 92 -8.53 5.37 11.04
N THR A 93 -9.71 5.99 11.13
CA THR A 93 -10.05 7.05 12.08
C THR A 93 -11.18 6.58 12.98
N MET A 94 -11.27 7.10 14.20
CA MET A 94 -12.38 6.75 15.11
C MET A 94 -13.69 7.28 14.53
N PRO A 95 -14.67 6.42 14.20
CA PRO A 95 -15.96 6.84 13.70
C PRO A 95 -16.80 7.50 14.80
N ALA A 96 -17.82 8.29 14.43
CA ALA A 96 -18.73 8.91 15.38
C ALA A 96 -19.47 7.88 16.26
N GLU A 97 -19.79 6.74 15.65
CA GLU A 97 -20.38 5.59 16.36
C GLU A 97 -19.55 4.35 16.07
N LEU A 98 -19.28 3.56 17.10
CA LEU A 98 -18.53 2.32 16.95
C LEU A 98 -19.36 1.30 16.16
N PRO A 99 -18.73 0.60 15.20
CA PRO A 99 -19.44 -0.40 14.43
C PRO A 99 -19.91 -1.56 15.31
N ALA A 100 -21.05 -2.17 14.96
CA ALA A 100 -21.54 -3.36 15.63
C ALA A 100 -20.55 -4.53 15.50
N GLN A 101 -19.85 -4.61 14.38
CA GLN A 101 -18.74 -5.52 14.12
C GLN A 101 -17.75 -4.86 13.14
N GLY A 102 -16.47 -5.27 13.14
CA GLY A 102 -15.41 -4.67 12.34
C GLY A 102 -14.20 -4.30 13.17
N ALA A 103 -13.41 -3.33 12.69
CA ALA A 103 -12.25 -2.85 13.42
C ALA A 103 -12.07 -1.33 13.30
N THR A 104 -11.58 -0.69 14.37
CA THR A 104 -11.43 0.77 14.44
C THR A 104 -10.39 1.19 15.48
N PRO A 105 -9.73 2.34 15.30
CA PRO A 105 -8.99 2.97 16.39
C PRO A 105 -9.93 3.41 17.54
N ILE A 106 -9.49 3.18 18.76
CA ILE A 106 -10.06 3.71 20.02
C ILE A 106 -8.90 4.26 20.86
N PRO A 107 -8.31 5.41 20.48
CA PRO A 107 -7.04 5.88 21.04
C PRO A 107 -6.95 5.74 22.57
N PRO A 108 -5.81 5.28 23.11
CA PRO A 108 -4.56 4.94 22.41
C PRO A 108 -4.50 3.55 21.77
N LYS A 109 -5.57 2.77 21.81
CA LYS A 109 -5.67 1.38 21.36
C LYS A 109 -6.45 1.24 20.06
N TYR A 110 -6.58 -0.01 19.61
CA TYR A 110 -7.43 -0.41 18.49
C TYR A 110 -8.41 -1.49 18.97
N LEU A 111 -9.62 -1.46 18.44
CA LEU A 111 -10.69 -2.43 18.72
C LEU A 111 -10.93 -3.30 17.50
N ILE A 112 -10.98 -4.61 17.70
CA ILE A 112 -11.54 -5.58 16.77
C ILE A 112 -12.75 -6.20 17.42
N ARG A 113 -13.92 -6.02 16.81
CA ARG A 113 -15.21 -6.51 17.27
C ARG A 113 -15.76 -7.55 16.31
N THR A 114 -16.13 -8.70 16.84
CA THR A 114 -16.89 -9.74 16.13
C THR A 114 -18.22 -9.97 16.83
N SER A 115 -19.12 -10.75 16.22
CA SER A 115 -20.41 -11.10 16.85
C SER A 115 -20.26 -11.73 18.23
N ASN A 116 -19.12 -12.36 18.53
CA ASN A 116 -18.92 -13.15 19.74
C ASN A 116 -18.20 -12.39 20.86
N SER A 117 -17.32 -11.45 20.54
CA SER A 117 -16.51 -10.74 21.52
C SER A 117 -15.71 -9.58 20.94
N ASP A 118 -15.19 -8.74 21.84
CA ASP A 118 -14.26 -7.65 21.53
C ASP A 118 -12.82 -8.06 21.86
N MET A 119 -11.87 -7.62 21.02
CA MET A 119 -10.44 -7.71 21.28
C MET A 119 -9.80 -6.32 21.13
N THR A 120 -8.94 -5.94 22.06
CA THR A 120 -8.13 -4.72 21.95
C THR A 120 -6.70 -5.05 21.57
N ILE A 121 -6.12 -4.15 20.79
CA ILE A 121 -4.70 -4.17 20.40
C ILE A 121 -4.08 -2.89 20.93
N ASP A 122 -2.99 -3.02 21.68
CA ASP A 122 -2.33 -1.88 22.31
C ASP A 122 -1.40 -1.14 21.36
N GLU A 123 -0.74 -1.88 20.46
CA GLU A 123 0.28 -1.34 19.56
C GLU A 123 0.26 -2.04 18.20
N LEU A 124 0.54 -1.26 17.15
CA LEU A 124 0.81 -1.74 15.79
C LEU A 124 2.24 -1.38 15.42
N ALA A 125 3.02 -2.36 14.95
CA ALA A 125 4.40 -2.17 14.55
C ALA A 125 4.56 -1.14 13.43
N LEU A 126 3.65 -1.16 12.44
CA LEU A 126 3.69 -0.23 11.31
C LEU A 126 2.72 0.92 11.52
N GLN A 127 3.21 2.14 11.29
CA GLN A 127 2.47 3.39 11.44
C GLN A 127 1.89 3.89 10.10
N GLY A 128 0.88 4.76 10.18
CA GLY A 128 0.21 5.37 9.03
C GLY A 128 -1.13 4.71 8.70
N LYS A 129 -2.05 5.48 8.11
CA LYS A 129 -3.45 5.05 7.87
C LYS A 129 -3.55 3.73 7.10
N HIS A 130 -2.81 3.58 6.01
CA HIS A 130 -2.84 2.36 5.20
C HIS A 130 -2.30 1.14 5.96
N ASN A 131 -1.26 1.31 6.78
CA ASN A 131 -0.73 0.24 7.61
C ASN A 131 -1.69 -0.10 8.75
N THR A 132 -2.35 0.90 9.34
CA THR A 132 -3.43 0.67 10.32
C THR A 132 -4.54 -0.17 9.70
N PHE A 133 -5.01 0.20 8.48
CA PHE A 133 -6.01 -0.60 7.77
C PHE A 133 -5.52 -2.03 7.55
N ASN A 134 -4.33 -2.22 6.98
CA ASN A 134 -3.78 -3.54 6.67
C ASN A 134 -3.64 -4.40 7.94
N ALA A 135 -3.14 -3.84 9.03
CA ALA A 135 -2.99 -4.53 10.30
C ALA A 135 -4.35 -4.94 10.91
N LEU A 136 -5.33 -4.03 10.90
CA LEU A 136 -6.67 -4.32 11.40
C LEU A 136 -7.40 -5.33 10.50
N ALA A 137 -7.21 -5.28 9.18
CA ALA A 137 -7.77 -6.26 8.25
C ALA A 137 -7.17 -7.65 8.49
N ALA A 138 -5.86 -7.75 8.65
CA ALA A 138 -5.18 -9.01 8.97
C ALA A 138 -5.64 -9.56 10.33
N GLY A 139 -5.67 -8.72 11.38
CA GLY A 139 -6.09 -9.13 12.72
C GLY A 139 -7.55 -9.56 12.79
N LEU A 140 -8.45 -8.83 12.14
CA LEU A 140 -9.86 -9.19 12.06
C LEU A 140 -10.07 -10.50 11.30
N SER A 141 -9.42 -10.64 10.14
CA SER A 141 -9.51 -11.88 9.34
C SER A 141 -8.99 -13.09 10.11
N ALA A 142 -7.84 -12.95 10.77
CA ALA A 142 -7.27 -14.01 11.60
C ALA A 142 -8.23 -14.39 12.76
N ARG A 143 -8.88 -13.42 13.37
CA ARG A 143 -9.84 -13.65 14.44
C ARG A 143 -11.11 -14.35 13.95
N LEU A 144 -11.63 -13.98 12.79
CA LEU A 144 -12.76 -14.65 12.14
C LEU A 144 -12.44 -16.12 11.83
N LEU A 145 -11.17 -16.41 11.51
CA LEU A 145 -10.63 -17.76 11.31
C LEU A 145 -10.17 -18.44 12.62
N GLN A 146 -10.57 -17.92 13.78
CA GLN A 146 -10.33 -18.49 15.11
C GLN A 146 -8.86 -18.63 15.51
N VAL A 147 -7.97 -17.79 14.95
CA VAL A 147 -6.60 -17.64 15.45
C VAL A 147 -6.64 -17.02 16.85
N ARG A 148 -5.80 -17.50 17.76
CA ARG A 148 -5.76 -17.03 19.15
C ARG A 148 -5.40 -15.55 19.25
N ASP A 149 -6.12 -14.82 20.09
CA ASP A 149 -5.98 -13.36 20.29
C ASP A 149 -4.53 -12.96 20.65
N GLU A 150 -3.81 -13.77 21.45
CA GLU A 150 -2.42 -13.52 21.82
C GLU A 150 -1.49 -13.57 20.60
N ALA A 151 -1.66 -14.57 19.74
CA ALA A 151 -0.87 -14.70 18.51
C ALA A 151 -1.11 -13.53 17.55
N ILE A 152 -2.37 -13.07 17.45
CA ILE A 152 -2.73 -11.90 16.64
C ILE A 152 -2.04 -10.65 17.19
N ARG A 153 -2.13 -10.38 18.50
CA ARG A 153 -1.49 -9.21 19.13
C ARG A 153 0.02 -9.23 18.95
N GLU A 154 0.66 -10.36 19.23
CA GLU A 154 2.11 -10.53 19.07
C GLU A 154 2.56 -10.28 17.63
N SER A 155 1.88 -10.87 16.65
CA SER A 155 2.19 -10.68 15.24
C SER A 155 2.05 -9.23 14.80
N LEU A 156 0.99 -8.52 15.22
CA LEU A 156 0.74 -7.13 14.85
C LEU A 156 1.71 -6.16 15.54
N ALA A 157 2.16 -6.46 16.75
CA ALA A 157 3.12 -5.64 17.50
C ALA A 157 4.56 -5.80 17.00
N HIS A 158 4.93 -6.95 16.41
CA HIS A 158 6.29 -7.27 15.99
C HIS A 158 6.46 -7.45 14.47
N PHE A 159 5.49 -7.03 13.67
CA PHE A 159 5.57 -7.16 12.22
C PHE A 159 6.66 -6.26 11.63
N GLU A 160 7.71 -6.85 11.05
CA GLU A 160 8.86 -6.11 10.51
C GLU A 160 8.59 -5.39 9.17
N GLY A 161 7.43 -5.59 8.57
CA GLY A 161 7.09 -5.07 7.24
C GLY A 161 7.56 -5.98 6.11
N LEU A 162 7.30 -5.57 4.89
CA LEU A 162 7.71 -6.29 3.68
C LEU A 162 8.89 -5.58 3.01
N PRO A 163 9.87 -6.32 2.48
CA PRO A 163 10.92 -5.73 1.66
C PRO A 163 10.33 -4.84 0.54
N HIS A 164 11.00 -3.76 0.23
CA HIS A 164 10.61 -2.81 -0.82
C HIS A 164 9.28 -2.07 -0.64
N ARG A 165 8.69 -2.13 0.58
CA ARG A 165 7.49 -1.38 0.94
C ARG A 165 7.77 -0.53 2.18
N MET A 166 8.02 0.76 1.98
CA MET A 166 8.42 1.71 3.03
C MET A 166 9.53 1.17 3.95
N GLU A 167 10.41 0.34 3.38
CA GLU A 167 11.50 -0.34 4.08
C GLU A 167 12.58 0.66 4.49
N ALA A 168 12.85 0.78 5.79
CA ALA A 168 13.98 1.55 6.27
C ALA A 168 15.29 0.83 5.91
N VAL A 169 16.15 1.49 5.12
CA VAL A 169 17.40 0.90 4.60
C VAL A 169 18.58 1.22 5.48
N ALA A 170 18.84 2.48 5.74
CA ALA A 170 19.99 2.96 6.50
C ALA A 170 19.83 4.43 6.90
N HIS A 171 20.66 4.85 7.86
CA HIS A 171 20.97 6.24 8.15
C HIS A 171 22.41 6.52 7.75
N VAL A 172 22.61 7.37 6.73
CA VAL A 172 23.94 7.73 6.22
C VAL A 172 24.12 9.24 6.31
N GLY A 173 25.15 9.71 6.98
CA GLY A 173 25.38 11.15 7.15
C GLY A 173 24.27 11.89 7.90
N GLY A 174 23.43 11.18 8.65
CA GLY A 174 22.24 11.74 9.33
C GLY A 174 21.03 11.89 8.41
N ILE A 175 21.05 11.30 7.22
CA ILE A 175 19.95 11.23 6.25
C ILE A 175 19.33 9.84 6.34
N HIS A 176 18.01 9.77 6.35
CA HIS A 176 17.26 8.53 6.39
C HIS A 176 16.94 8.05 4.97
N PHE A 177 17.25 6.80 4.64
CA PHE A 177 16.96 6.19 3.34
C PHE A 177 15.83 5.19 3.45
N VAL A 178 14.77 5.38 2.63
CA VAL A 178 13.56 4.55 2.62
C VAL A 178 13.36 3.95 1.23
N ASN A 179 13.18 2.64 1.18
CA ASN A 179 12.93 1.88 -0.03
C ASN A 179 11.45 1.53 -0.14
N ASP A 180 10.77 2.17 -1.07
CA ASP A 180 9.38 1.90 -1.43
C ASP A 180 9.27 1.53 -2.92
N SER A 181 10.22 0.71 -3.40
CA SER A 181 10.28 0.32 -4.81
C SER A 181 9.01 -0.37 -5.32
N LYS A 182 8.20 -0.95 -4.43
CA LYS A 182 6.90 -1.55 -4.77
C LYS A 182 5.83 -0.52 -5.14
N ALA A 183 6.04 0.78 -4.90
CA ALA A 183 5.15 1.86 -5.32
C ALA A 183 5.23 2.08 -6.84
N THR A 184 4.47 1.32 -7.61
CA THR A 184 4.47 1.32 -9.08
C THR A 184 3.32 2.10 -9.70
N ASN A 185 2.60 2.90 -8.90
CA ASN A 185 1.51 3.78 -9.32
C ASN A 185 1.44 5.05 -8.46
N VAL A 186 0.66 6.03 -8.90
CA VAL A 186 0.51 7.35 -8.26
C VAL A 186 -0.02 7.22 -6.83
N ASN A 187 -1.06 6.42 -6.63
CA ASN A 187 -1.70 6.24 -5.33
C ASN A 187 -0.73 5.69 -4.27
N SER A 188 0.11 4.71 -4.63
CA SER A 188 1.11 4.18 -3.71
C SER A 188 2.12 5.23 -3.27
N THR A 189 2.63 6.03 -4.23
CA THR A 189 3.57 7.14 -3.95
C THR A 189 2.89 8.26 -3.14
N TYR A 190 1.60 8.50 -3.36
CA TYR A 190 0.83 9.45 -2.55
C TYR A 190 0.89 9.07 -1.06
N TYR A 191 0.56 7.83 -0.71
CA TYR A 191 0.60 7.38 0.70
C TYR A 191 2.01 7.32 1.27
N ALA A 192 3.00 6.98 0.45
CA ALA A 192 4.40 7.04 0.86
C ALA A 192 4.78 8.48 1.26
N LEU A 193 4.48 9.47 0.41
CA LEU A 193 4.72 10.89 0.71
C LEU A 193 3.87 11.39 1.89
N GLU A 194 2.59 10.97 1.99
CA GLU A 194 1.74 11.35 3.12
C GLU A 194 2.37 10.93 4.46
N SER A 195 3.02 9.77 4.50
CA SER A 195 3.66 9.23 5.71
C SER A 195 4.98 9.91 6.08
N MET A 196 5.61 10.66 5.18
CA MET A 196 6.87 11.35 5.45
C MET A 196 6.69 12.45 6.49
N LYS A 197 7.59 12.49 7.48
CA LYS A 197 7.57 13.47 8.58
C LYS A 197 8.67 14.51 8.47
N THR A 198 9.62 14.32 7.56
CA THR A 198 10.79 15.21 7.35
C THR A 198 10.83 15.67 5.89
N PRO A 199 11.55 16.76 5.57
CA PRO A 199 11.78 17.14 4.18
C PRO A 199 12.36 15.98 3.40
N THR A 200 11.86 15.77 2.18
CA THR A 200 12.11 14.55 1.41
C THR A 200 12.79 14.87 0.08
N VAL A 201 13.82 14.11 -0.26
CA VAL A 201 14.33 14.00 -1.65
C VAL A 201 13.69 12.74 -2.23
N LEU A 202 12.89 12.92 -3.28
CA LEU A 202 12.12 11.84 -3.90
C LEU A 202 12.84 11.31 -5.13
N ILE A 203 13.08 9.99 -5.19
CA ILE A 203 13.49 9.29 -6.42
C ILE A 203 12.24 8.73 -7.06
N LEU A 204 11.92 9.22 -8.26
CA LEU A 204 10.68 8.98 -9.00
C LEU A 204 11.00 8.55 -10.42
N GLY A 205 10.27 7.61 -11.02
CA GLY A 205 10.43 7.27 -12.43
C GLY A 205 10.44 5.78 -12.76
N GLY A 206 10.52 5.51 -14.06
CA GLY A 206 10.38 4.20 -14.68
C GLY A 206 9.40 4.25 -15.86
N VAL A 207 8.80 3.11 -16.22
CA VAL A 207 7.80 3.04 -17.31
C VAL A 207 6.49 3.66 -16.86
N ASP A 208 6.13 4.79 -17.44
CA ASP A 208 4.86 5.48 -17.22
C ASP A 208 3.70 4.75 -17.93
N LYS A 209 2.61 4.48 -17.20
CA LYS A 209 1.42 3.79 -17.70
C LYS A 209 0.22 4.73 -17.92
N GLY A 210 0.49 6.01 -18.20
CA GLY A 210 -0.57 7.01 -18.30
C GLY A 210 -0.88 7.69 -16.96
N ASN A 211 0.10 7.81 -16.09
CA ASN A 211 -0.04 8.41 -14.76
C ASN A 211 -0.56 9.86 -14.83
N ASP A 212 -1.49 10.19 -13.95
CA ASP A 212 -1.85 11.56 -13.61
C ASP A 212 -1.12 11.97 -12.33
N TYR A 213 -0.03 12.70 -12.49
CA TYR A 213 0.80 13.18 -11.37
C TYR A 213 0.15 14.32 -10.59
N SER A 214 -0.97 14.90 -11.03
CA SER A 214 -1.62 16.03 -10.35
C SER A 214 -2.06 15.69 -8.93
N GLU A 215 -2.38 14.43 -8.65
CA GLU A 215 -2.71 13.95 -7.31
C GLU A 215 -1.56 14.12 -6.29
N LEU A 216 -0.30 14.16 -6.76
CA LEU A 216 0.87 14.31 -5.91
C LEU A 216 1.24 15.78 -5.64
N TYR A 217 0.75 16.74 -6.42
CA TYR A 217 1.21 18.14 -6.38
C TYR A 217 1.21 18.73 -4.98
N GLY A 218 0.10 18.63 -4.25
CA GLY A 218 -0.01 19.22 -2.91
C GLY A 218 0.95 18.61 -1.88
N LEU A 219 1.27 17.32 -1.99
CA LEU A 219 2.27 16.67 -1.12
C LEU A 219 3.69 16.99 -1.55
N VAL A 220 3.94 17.04 -2.86
CA VAL A 220 5.26 17.40 -3.41
C VAL A 220 5.63 18.82 -3.00
N GLU A 221 4.77 19.79 -3.23
CA GLU A 221 5.02 21.20 -2.86
C GLU A 221 5.23 21.39 -1.36
N LYS A 222 4.58 20.57 -0.53
CA LYS A 222 4.67 20.67 0.94
C LYS A 222 5.88 19.95 1.54
N LYS A 223 6.29 18.81 0.97
CA LYS A 223 7.23 17.89 1.63
C LYS A 223 8.49 17.58 0.82
N VAL A 224 8.46 17.75 -0.51
CA VAL A 224 9.56 17.35 -1.39
C VAL A 224 10.43 18.57 -1.73
N LYS A 225 11.68 18.54 -1.31
CA LYS A 225 12.64 19.62 -1.61
C LYS A 225 13.34 19.44 -2.96
N ALA A 226 13.46 18.19 -3.42
CA ALA A 226 14.05 17.88 -4.73
C ALA A 226 13.50 16.53 -5.25
N ILE A 227 13.46 16.40 -6.58
CA ILE A 227 13.15 15.17 -7.27
C ILE A 227 14.37 14.72 -8.06
N VAL A 228 14.67 13.42 -7.98
CA VAL A 228 15.60 12.75 -8.89
C VAL A 228 14.75 11.84 -9.79
N ALA A 229 14.52 12.25 -11.02
CA ALA A 229 13.81 11.46 -12.02
C ALA A 229 14.73 10.38 -12.59
N MET A 230 14.35 9.11 -12.41
CA MET A 230 15.16 7.96 -12.79
C MET A 230 14.40 7.05 -13.77
N GLY A 231 14.80 7.06 -15.01
CA GLY A 231 14.19 6.27 -16.08
C GLY A 231 14.87 6.48 -17.42
N THR A 232 14.50 5.70 -18.42
CA THR A 232 14.95 5.90 -19.80
C THR A 232 14.28 7.10 -20.47
N ASP A 233 13.05 7.44 -20.03
CA ASP A 233 12.32 8.64 -20.45
C ASP A 233 11.69 9.31 -19.23
N ASN A 234 12.19 10.48 -18.87
CA ASN A 234 11.72 11.26 -17.72
C ASN A 234 10.87 12.48 -18.14
N SER A 235 10.56 12.63 -19.42
CA SER A 235 9.92 13.84 -19.98
C SER A 235 8.58 14.20 -19.31
N LYS A 236 7.73 13.20 -19.01
CA LYS A 236 6.45 13.42 -18.32
C LYS A 236 6.63 13.85 -16.88
N ILE A 237 7.62 13.29 -16.18
CA ILE A 237 7.94 13.67 -14.79
C ILE A 237 8.47 15.09 -14.76
N ALA A 238 9.41 15.41 -15.66
CA ALA A 238 9.94 16.76 -15.79
C ALA A 238 8.81 17.77 -16.06
N ALA A 239 7.94 17.52 -17.03
CA ALA A 239 6.81 18.38 -17.34
C ALA A 239 5.81 18.53 -16.18
N ALA A 240 5.56 17.45 -15.41
CA ALA A 240 4.62 17.48 -14.30
C ALA A 240 5.13 18.28 -13.09
N PHE A 241 6.44 18.22 -12.82
CA PHE A 241 7.01 18.80 -11.59
C PHE A 241 7.91 20.00 -11.82
N GLU A 242 8.11 20.44 -13.05
CA GLU A 242 8.81 21.68 -13.38
C GLU A 242 8.15 22.89 -12.67
N GLY A 243 8.94 23.66 -11.94
CA GLY A 243 8.47 24.80 -11.16
C GLY A 243 7.74 24.47 -9.86
N ARG A 244 7.53 23.17 -9.53
CA ARG A 244 6.88 22.72 -8.28
C ARG A 244 7.88 22.28 -7.22
N VAL A 245 9.09 21.97 -7.61
CA VAL A 245 10.20 21.63 -6.70
C VAL A 245 11.37 22.58 -6.97
N HIS A 246 12.20 22.79 -5.95
CA HIS A 246 13.36 23.66 -6.10
C HIS A 246 14.39 23.09 -7.09
N LEU A 247 14.48 21.78 -7.17
CA LEU A 247 15.43 21.11 -8.05
C LEU A 247 14.86 19.79 -8.55
N LEU A 248 14.99 19.58 -9.86
CA LEU A 248 14.71 18.32 -10.55
C LEU A 248 15.98 17.91 -11.30
N ALA A 249 16.51 16.74 -10.97
CA ALA A 249 17.64 16.13 -11.66
C ALA A 249 17.19 14.85 -12.36
N GLU A 250 17.86 14.49 -13.46
CA GLU A 250 17.50 13.31 -14.26
C GLU A 250 18.68 12.35 -14.39
N THR A 251 18.40 11.06 -14.40
CA THR A 251 19.39 10.00 -14.62
C THR A 251 18.74 8.73 -15.13
N ALA A 252 19.54 7.84 -15.73
CA ALA A 252 19.17 6.47 -16.08
C ALA A 252 19.97 5.42 -15.25
N SER A 253 20.50 5.80 -14.11
CA SER A 253 21.33 4.93 -13.27
C SER A 253 20.94 5.02 -11.80
N MET A 254 20.71 3.87 -11.15
CA MET A 254 20.41 3.80 -9.71
C MET A 254 21.55 4.36 -8.87
N GLU A 255 22.80 4.07 -9.23
CA GLU A 255 23.97 4.59 -8.51
C GLU A 255 24.01 6.12 -8.55
N GLN A 256 23.79 6.70 -9.72
CA GLN A 256 23.74 8.16 -9.86
C GLN A 256 22.54 8.75 -9.13
N ALA A 257 21.36 8.11 -9.20
CA ALA A 257 20.17 8.57 -8.50
C ALA A 257 20.39 8.64 -6.98
N VAL A 258 20.98 7.62 -6.39
CA VAL A 258 21.30 7.58 -4.96
C VAL A 258 22.34 8.64 -4.59
N ARG A 259 23.40 8.80 -5.38
CA ARG A 259 24.43 9.82 -5.13
C ARG A 259 23.88 11.25 -5.25
N MET A 260 23.07 11.54 -6.27
CA MET A 260 22.40 12.82 -6.44
C MET A 260 21.46 13.10 -5.27
N ALA A 261 20.63 12.13 -4.89
CA ALA A 261 19.71 12.28 -3.79
C ALA A 261 20.45 12.52 -2.46
N TYR A 262 21.55 11.82 -2.22
CA TYR A 262 22.41 12.06 -1.06
C TYR A 262 22.99 13.49 -1.03
N GLN A 263 23.45 14.01 -2.16
CA GLN A 263 24.01 15.37 -2.27
C GLN A 263 22.95 16.46 -2.09
N LEU A 264 21.69 16.19 -2.50
CA LEU A 264 20.56 17.11 -2.40
C LEU A 264 19.93 17.10 -1.01
N ALA A 265 20.10 16.01 -0.25
CA ALA A 265 19.59 15.90 1.10
C ALA A 265 20.51 16.58 2.12
N SER A 266 19.93 16.98 3.23
CA SER A 266 20.61 17.55 4.39
C SER A 266 20.40 16.64 5.60
N LYS A 267 21.23 16.77 6.63
CA LYS A 267 21.03 16.03 7.88
C LYS A 267 19.61 16.25 8.44
N GLY A 268 18.91 15.18 8.72
CA GLY A 268 17.52 15.18 9.17
C GLY A 268 16.50 14.96 8.06
N ASP A 269 16.92 15.00 6.78
CA ASP A 269 16.04 14.72 5.64
C ASP A 269 15.85 13.23 5.42
N THR A 270 14.85 12.89 4.62
CA THR A 270 14.63 11.53 4.08
C THR A 270 14.91 11.48 2.58
N VAL A 271 15.64 10.49 2.12
CA VAL A 271 15.69 10.07 0.71
C VAL A 271 14.71 8.91 0.55
N LEU A 272 13.70 9.11 -0.28
CA LEU A 272 12.63 8.16 -0.52
C LEU A 272 12.69 7.66 -1.97
N LEU A 273 12.93 6.36 -2.16
CA LEU A 273 12.66 5.69 -3.44
C LEU A 273 11.19 5.28 -3.46
N SER A 274 10.32 6.03 -4.15
CA SER A 274 8.91 5.70 -4.38
C SER A 274 8.55 6.04 -5.82
N PRO A 275 8.82 5.12 -6.75
CA PRO A 275 8.98 5.41 -8.18
C PRO A 275 7.72 5.84 -8.93
N CYS A 276 6.53 5.53 -8.44
CA CYS A 276 5.26 5.82 -9.12
C CYS A 276 5.06 5.06 -10.45
N CYS A 277 6.09 4.42 -10.96
CA CYS A 277 6.17 3.80 -12.28
C CYS A 277 6.63 2.36 -12.19
N ALA A 278 6.31 1.56 -13.22
CA ALA A 278 6.86 0.23 -13.35
C ALA A 278 8.39 0.28 -13.60
N SER A 279 9.10 -0.82 -13.33
CA SER A 279 10.57 -0.84 -13.28
C SER A 279 11.23 -1.39 -14.57
N PHE A 280 10.43 -1.84 -15.54
CA PHE A 280 10.90 -2.67 -16.66
C PHE A 280 11.75 -1.95 -17.73
N ASP A 281 12.04 -0.65 -17.55
CA ASP A 281 12.94 0.11 -18.42
C ASP A 281 14.42 -0.07 -18.05
N LEU A 282 14.72 -0.14 -16.73
CA LEU A 282 16.09 -0.23 -16.23
C LEU A 282 16.34 -1.47 -15.37
N PHE A 283 15.30 -2.19 -14.96
CA PHE A 283 15.39 -3.30 -14.01
C PHE A 283 14.52 -4.47 -14.44
N GLU A 284 14.85 -5.68 -13.97
CA GLU A 284 14.05 -6.88 -14.25
C GLU A 284 12.65 -6.81 -13.64
N ASN A 285 12.56 -6.26 -12.43
CA ASN A 285 11.32 -6.11 -11.66
C ASN A 285 11.51 -5.07 -10.54
N TYR A 286 10.49 -4.82 -9.73
CA TYR A 286 10.58 -3.85 -8.64
C TYR A 286 11.48 -4.34 -7.49
N GLU A 287 11.59 -5.65 -7.30
CA GLU A 287 12.50 -6.25 -6.31
C GLU A 287 13.96 -6.00 -6.67
N ASP A 288 14.33 -6.19 -7.94
CA ASP A 288 15.65 -5.86 -8.44
C ASP A 288 15.96 -4.38 -8.26
N ARG A 289 15.04 -3.48 -8.66
CA ARG A 289 15.18 -2.03 -8.46
C ARG A 289 15.42 -1.69 -6.99
N GLY A 290 14.63 -2.24 -6.09
CA GLY A 290 14.77 -1.99 -4.66
C GLY A 290 16.03 -2.60 -4.04
N SER A 291 16.50 -3.74 -4.55
CA SER A 291 17.74 -4.38 -4.12
C SER A 291 18.96 -3.59 -4.55
N GLN A 292 18.97 -3.07 -5.78
CA GLN A 292 20.03 -2.18 -6.27
C GLN A 292 20.06 -0.86 -5.48
N PHE A 293 18.89 -0.29 -5.14
CA PHE A 293 18.83 0.89 -4.28
C PHE A 293 19.50 0.63 -2.92
N LYS A 294 19.14 -0.48 -2.26
CA LYS A 294 19.76 -0.86 -0.97
C LYS A 294 21.26 -1.05 -1.08
N ALA A 295 21.75 -1.67 -2.15
CA ALA A 295 23.17 -1.85 -2.39
C ALA A 295 23.89 -0.51 -2.58
N CYS A 296 23.34 0.40 -3.40
CA CYS A 296 23.92 1.73 -3.63
C CYS A 296 23.92 2.59 -2.35
N VAL A 297 22.87 2.52 -1.53
CA VAL A 297 22.82 3.24 -0.24
C VAL A 297 23.88 2.74 0.73
N ARG A 298 24.12 1.42 0.77
CA ARG A 298 25.18 0.81 1.65
C ARG A 298 26.59 1.12 1.17
N ALA A 299 26.75 1.55 -0.07
CA ALA A 299 28.03 1.91 -0.66
C ALA A 299 28.36 3.43 -0.55
N LEU A 300 27.47 4.27 0.03
CA LEU A 300 27.72 5.66 0.35
C LEU A 300 28.70 5.81 1.53
#